data_9e5a4104135938236dccbe6a66ad5b28
#
_entry.id   9e5a4104135938236dccbe6a66ad5b28
#
_cell.length_a   1.000
_cell.length_b   1.000
_cell.length_c   1.000
_cell.angle_alpha   90.00
_cell.angle_beta   90.00
_cell.angle_gamma   90.00
#
_symmetry.space_group_name_H-M   'P 1'
#
loop_
_entity.id
_entity.type
_entity.pdbx_description
1 polymer ?
#
loop_
_entity_poly.entity_id
_entity_poly.type
_entity_poly.pdbx_seq_one_letter_code
_entity_poly.pdbx_strand_id
1 'polypeptide(L)'
;MGELLKDEIMNQSRHLFIYGYENDERTSFLKSLESDFDVVVGLDKPIAIYMKEYYFPKTDISLDVDKFRIHQVSRERFNIAIVKNIITRIKSNSSLLEDENILKFLNRISSITSDDSSYSNLDDFEKDLISSLEFYSLYYEKLISGSNSLPSISEVKIPFIMPDMVIPKIKKMLVNNSYFGIIIDGSGDFSLETYKLVNGYVTRRINSDLSMKVVTDPEKWITYYDNSGEYAEAVHDYGIIELDSSYSELTKRMMKKYQVE
;
A
#
# COMPACT_ATOMS: atom_id res chain seq x y z
N MET A 1 19.45 6.01 -13.93
CA MET A 1 19.35 5.50 -12.56
C MET A 1 19.70 4.02 -12.59
N GLY A 2 20.72 3.59 -11.83
CA GLY A 2 21.37 2.30 -12.09
C GLY A 2 20.71 1.10 -11.42
N GLU A 3 21.04 -0.12 -11.87
CA GLU A 3 20.55 -1.39 -11.28
C GLU A 3 20.84 -1.49 -9.78
N LEU A 4 21.99 -0.99 -9.32
CA LEU A 4 22.35 -0.96 -7.91
C LEU A 4 21.30 -0.22 -7.03
N LEU A 5 20.73 0.88 -7.53
CA LEU A 5 19.70 1.63 -6.80
C LEU A 5 18.37 0.86 -6.75
N LYS A 6 18.03 0.14 -7.83
CA LYS A 6 16.84 -0.72 -7.85
C LYS A 6 16.96 -1.83 -6.81
N ASP A 7 18.11 -2.48 -6.77
CA ASP A 7 18.42 -3.52 -5.78
C ASP A 7 18.39 -2.95 -4.36
N GLU A 8 18.94 -1.77 -4.14
CA GLU A 8 18.93 -1.11 -2.84
C GLU A 8 17.51 -0.82 -2.36
N ILE A 9 16.61 -0.38 -3.24
CA ILE A 9 15.21 -0.11 -2.91
C ILE A 9 14.47 -1.41 -2.60
N MET A 10 14.61 -2.41 -3.46
CA MET A 10 13.75 -3.59 -3.42
C MET A 10 14.26 -4.70 -2.52
N ASN A 11 15.57 -4.90 -2.38
CA ASN A 11 16.12 -5.99 -1.55
C ASN A 11 16.11 -5.68 -0.04
N GLN A 12 15.64 -4.51 0.38
CA GLN A 12 15.42 -4.19 1.79
C GLN A 12 13.99 -4.53 2.20
N SER A 13 13.83 -5.48 3.13
CA SER A 13 12.51 -5.84 3.68
C SER A 13 11.90 -4.74 4.58
N ARG A 14 12.70 -3.75 5.01
CA ARG A 14 12.22 -2.62 5.81
C ARG A 14 11.44 -1.61 4.97
N HIS A 15 10.62 -0.79 5.63
CA HIS A 15 10.00 0.37 5.02
C HIS A 15 11.05 1.40 4.59
N LEU A 16 10.76 2.12 3.48
CA LEU A 16 11.65 3.16 2.95
C LEU A 16 10.85 4.41 2.61
N PHE A 17 11.37 5.57 2.98
CA PHE A 17 11.03 6.82 2.33
C PHE A 17 12.07 7.13 1.27
N ILE A 18 11.60 7.37 0.06
CA ILE A 18 12.44 7.62 -1.12
C ILE A 18 12.16 9.05 -1.55
N TYR A 19 13.15 9.91 -1.36
CA TYR A 19 13.02 11.32 -1.66
C TYR A 19 13.48 11.63 -3.08
N GLY A 20 12.64 12.34 -3.83
CA GLY A 20 12.94 12.75 -5.18
C GLY A 20 11.86 13.67 -5.74
N TYR A 21 12.27 14.57 -6.65
CA TYR A 21 11.32 15.45 -7.35
C TYR A 21 10.35 14.65 -8.22
N GLU A 22 9.11 15.09 -8.25
CA GLU A 22 8.12 14.55 -9.16
C GLU A 22 8.46 14.91 -10.60
N ASN A 23 8.72 13.87 -11.41
CA ASN A 23 8.95 13.99 -12.84
C ASN A 23 8.68 12.65 -13.53
N ASP A 24 8.61 12.69 -14.86
CA ASP A 24 8.34 11.49 -15.68
C ASP A 24 9.44 10.42 -15.57
N GLU A 25 10.69 10.84 -15.35
CA GLU A 25 11.82 9.91 -15.19
C GLU A 25 11.69 9.12 -13.88
N ARG A 26 11.32 9.79 -12.79
CA ARG A 26 11.04 9.14 -11.50
C ARG A 26 9.90 8.13 -11.65
N THR A 27 8.77 8.56 -12.22
CA THR A 27 7.62 7.69 -12.43
C THR A 27 7.95 6.50 -13.33
N SER A 28 8.72 6.70 -14.40
CA SER A 28 9.16 5.64 -15.30
C SER A 28 10.11 4.66 -14.60
N PHE A 29 11.02 5.18 -13.78
CA PHE A 29 11.92 4.37 -12.96
C PHE A 29 11.15 3.51 -11.96
N LEU A 30 10.20 4.08 -11.23
CA LEU A 30 9.39 3.35 -10.24
C LEU A 30 8.54 2.26 -10.87
N LYS A 31 7.96 2.52 -12.04
CA LYS A 31 7.25 1.50 -12.82
C LYS A 31 8.18 0.38 -13.31
N SER A 32 9.43 0.71 -13.66
CA SER A 32 10.39 -0.31 -14.07
C SER A 32 10.74 -1.27 -12.94
N LEU A 33 10.66 -0.84 -11.67
CA LEU A 33 10.84 -1.74 -10.52
C LEU A 33 9.82 -2.89 -10.53
N GLU A 34 8.58 -2.62 -10.93
CA GLU A 34 7.56 -3.67 -11.03
C GLU A 34 7.89 -4.72 -12.09
N SER A 35 8.46 -4.32 -13.23
CA SER A 35 8.87 -5.26 -14.29
C SER A 35 10.20 -5.98 -13.99
N ASP A 36 11.16 -5.27 -13.40
CA ASP A 36 12.51 -5.81 -13.16
C ASP A 36 12.55 -6.79 -11.97
N PHE A 37 11.62 -6.61 -11.01
CA PHE A 37 11.40 -7.53 -9.91
C PHE A 37 10.20 -8.44 -10.16
N ASP A 38 10.05 -8.87 -11.42
CA ASP A 38 9.19 -9.98 -11.76
C ASP A 38 9.75 -11.26 -11.13
N VAL A 39 8.85 -12.01 -10.55
CA VAL A 39 9.27 -13.18 -9.78
C VAL A 39 9.86 -14.23 -10.69
N VAL A 40 11.13 -14.47 -10.53
CA VAL A 40 11.81 -15.62 -11.13
C VAL A 40 11.60 -16.82 -10.20
N VAL A 41 11.03 -17.89 -10.72
CA VAL A 41 10.81 -19.13 -9.97
C VAL A 41 12.14 -19.59 -9.35
N GLY A 42 12.15 -19.82 -8.04
CA GLY A 42 13.30 -20.35 -7.30
C GLY A 42 14.23 -19.32 -6.64
N LEU A 43 13.93 -18.03 -6.75
CA LEU A 43 14.66 -16.99 -6.03
C LEU A 43 13.75 -16.29 -5.02
N ASP A 44 14.20 -16.15 -3.79
CA ASP A 44 13.54 -15.36 -2.72
C ASP A 44 13.71 -13.86 -3.00
N LYS A 45 13.14 -13.39 -4.12
CA LYS A 45 13.14 -11.98 -4.49
C LYS A 45 11.85 -11.28 -4.05
N PRO A 46 11.91 -9.97 -3.74
CA PRO A 46 10.71 -9.21 -3.47
C PRO A 46 9.79 -9.15 -4.71
N ILE A 47 8.50 -9.13 -4.47
CA ILE A 47 7.48 -8.88 -5.50
C ILE A 47 7.15 -7.39 -5.44
N ALA A 48 7.57 -6.63 -6.45
CA ALA A 48 7.28 -5.21 -6.55
C ALA A 48 5.84 -4.97 -7.03
N ILE A 49 5.17 -4.02 -6.38
CA ILE A 49 3.80 -3.62 -6.71
C ILE A 49 3.75 -2.10 -6.72
N TYR A 50 3.55 -1.53 -7.90
CA TYR A 50 3.42 -0.09 -8.07
C TYR A 50 1.97 0.35 -7.86
N MET A 51 1.76 1.28 -6.90
CA MET A 51 0.47 1.88 -6.62
C MET A 51 0.47 3.36 -6.97
N LYS A 52 -0.45 3.74 -7.87
CA LYS A 52 -0.65 5.16 -8.22
C LYS A 52 -1.42 5.90 -7.14
N GLU A 53 -1.19 7.20 -7.06
CA GLU A 53 -1.84 8.11 -6.11
C GLU A 53 -3.38 8.18 -6.20
N TYR A 54 -4.00 7.83 -7.32
CA TYR A 54 -5.47 7.93 -7.48
C TYR A 54 -6.26 7.03 -6.51
N TYR A 55 -5.61 6.07 -5.87
CA TYR A 55 -6.22 5.32 -4.77
C TYR A 55 -6.33 6.14 -3.47
N PHE A 56 -5.68 7.31 -3.43
CA PHE A 56 -5.59 8.15 -2.25
C PHE A 56 -6.41 9.42 -2.46
N PRO A 57 -7.25 9.80 -1.50
CA PRO A 57 -7.99 11.04 -1.57
C PRO A 57 -7.06 12.24 -1.43
N LYS A 58 -7.22 13.22 -2.33
CA LYS A 58 -6.42 14.45 -2.40
C LYS A 58 -7.06 15.67 -1.74
N THR A 59 -8.26 15.58 -1.19
CA THR A 59 -9.03 16.75 -0.78
C THR A 59 -8.85 17.12 0.68
N ASP A 60 -8.58 18.41 0.93
CA ASP A 60 -8.85 19.06 2.20
C ASP A 60 -10.36 19.02 2.48
N ILE A 61 -10.71 18.28 3.49
CA ILE A 61 -12.10 18.01 3.83
C ILE A 61 -12.65 19.22 4.56
N SER A 62 -13.79 19.73 4.09
CA SER A 62 -14.52 20.79 4.78
C SER A 62 -14.85 20.37 6.22
N LEU A 63 -14.88 21.34 7.13
CA LEU A 63 -15.08 21.15 8.58
C LEU A 63 -16.39 20.42 8.97
N ASP A 64 -17.35 20.35 8.03
CA ASP A 64 -18.72 19.82 8.29
C ASP A 64 -18.89 18.32 8.00
N VAL A 65 -17.84 17.65 7.49
CA VAL A 65 -17.93 16.24 7.15
C VAL A 65 -17.42 15.36 8.31
N ASP A 66 -18.09 14.23 8.52
CA ASP A 66 -17.71 13.23 9.52
C ASP A 66 -16.31 12.66 9.27
N LYS A 67 -15.32 13.26 9.92
CA LYS A 67 -13.90 12.89 9.80
C LYS A 67 -13.64 11.42 10.15
N PHE A 68 -14.39 10.88 11.10
CA PHE A 68 -14.24 9.48 11.50
C PHE A 68 -14.64 8.54 10.35
N ARG A 69 -15.76 8.81 9.69
CA ARG A 69 -16.19 8.01 8.53
C ARG A 69 -15.24 8.13 7.35
N ILE A 70 -14.75 9.35 7.08
CA ILE A 70 -13.78 9.58 6.02
C ILE A 70 -12.53 8.75 6.27
N HIS A 71 -12.01 8.79 7.50
CA HIS A 71 -10.84 7.99 7.85
C HIS A 71 -11.10 6.49 7.68
N GLN A 72 -12.25 6.01 8.16
CA GLN A 72 -12.62 4.60 8.01
C GLN A 72 -12.70 4.18 6.54
N VAL A 73 -13.41 4.95 5.71
CA VAL A 73 -13.55 4.67 4.28
C VAL A 73 -12.22 4.73 3.54
N SER A 74 -11.38 5.72 3.84
CA SER A 74 -10.03 5.83 3.28
C SER A 74 -9.17 4.63 3.62
N ARG A 75 -9.24 4.16 4.86
CA ARG A 75 -8.53 2.96 5.32
C ARG A 75 -8.99 1.72 4.57
N GLU A 76 -10.30 1.51 4.45
CA GLU A 76 -10.83 0.33 3.74
C GLU A 76 -10.46 0.35 2.26
N ARG A 77 -10.55 1.51 1.60
CA ARG A 77 -10.10 1.68 0.21
C ARG A 77 -8.63 1.30 0.06
N PHE A 78 -7.78 1.80 0.93
CA PHE A 78 -6.34 1.55 0.90
C PHE A 78 -6.02 0.06 1.13
N ASN A 79 -6.63 -0.55 2.13
CA ASN A 79 -6.47 -1.96 2.45
C ASN A 79 -6.89 -2.86 1.28
N ILE A 80 -8.05 -2.59 0.70
CA ILE A 80 -8.56 -3.34 -0.46
C ILE A 80 -7.63 -3.13 -1.66
N ALA A 81 -7.16 -1.90 -1.91
CA ALA A 81 -6.26 -1.59 -3.00
C ALA A 81 -4.93 -2.36 -2.89
N ILE A 82 -4.34 -2.45 -1.68
CA ILE A 82 -3.14 -3.25 -1.44
C ILE A 82 -3.40 -4.72 -1.82
N VAL A 83 -4.43 -5.33 -1.23
CA VAL A 83 -4.73 -6.76 -1.45
C VAL A 83 -5.07 -7.03 -2.91
N LYS A 84 -5.89 -6.18 -3.53
CA LYS A 84 -6.25 -6.27 -4.95
C LYS A 84 -5.00 -6.24 -5.84
N ASN A 85 -4.11 -5.27 -5.64
CA ASN A 85 -2.91 -5.16 -6.49
C ASN A 85 -1.95 -6.34 -6.28
N ILE A 86 -1.83 -6.86 -5.05
CA ILE A 86 -1.09 -8.10 -4.79
C ILE A 86 -1.71 -9.26 -5.58
N ILE A 87 -3.02 -9.48 -5.49
CA ILE A 87 -3.71 -10.57 -6.19
C ILE A 87 -3.55 -10.43 -7.71
N THR A 88 -3.76 -9.23 -8.26
CA THR A 88 -3.55 -8.97 -9.69
C THR A 88 -2.12 -9.32 -10.11
N ARG A 89 -1.13 -8.93 -9.29
CA ARG A 89 0.28 -9.15 -9.61
C ARG A 89 0.67 -10.63 -9.59
N ILE A 90 0.26 -11.37 -8.58
CA ILE A 90 0.56 -12.82 -8.51
C ILE A 90 -0.16 -13.62 -9.59
N LYS A 91 -1.38 -13.23 -9.98
CA LYS A 91 -2.13 -13.84 -11.09
C LYS A 91 -1.46 -13.65 -12.45
N SER A 92 -0.82 -12.49 -12.67
CA SER A 92 -0.10 -12.23 -13.93
C SER A 92 1.10 -13.17 -14.13
N ASN A 93 1.53 -13.85 -13.07
CA ASN A 93 2.62 -14.82 -13.11
C ASN A 93 2.20 -16.15 -12.46
N SER A 94 1.48 -16.98 -13.22
CA SER A 94 0.92 -18.24 -12.73
C SER A 94 1.98 -19.25 -12.25
N SER A 95 3.24 -19.11 -12.68
CA SER A 95 4.34 -19.98 -12.22
C SER A 95 4.69 -19.81 -10.73
N LEU A 96 4.15 -18.76 -10.10
CA LEU A 96 4.31 -18.49 -8.67
C LEU A 96 3.37 -19.28 -7.78
N LEU A 97 2.31 -19.82 -8.34
CA LEU A 97 1.16 -20.32 -7.60
C LEU A 97 1.10 -21.84 -7.68
N GLU A 98 0.77 -22.45 -6.56
CA GLU A 98 0.40 -23.87 -6.49
C GLU A 98 -1.12 -23.99 -6.37
N ASP A 99 -1.78 -24.73 -7.26
CA ASP A 99 -3.25 -24.87 -7.31
C ASP A 99 -3.85 -25.33 -5.98
N GLU A 100 -3.20 -26.29 -5.32
CA GLU A 100 -3.66 -26.77 -4.00
C GLU A 100 -3.66 -25.68 -2.94
N ASN A 101 -2.65 -24.80 -2.96
CA ASN A 101 -2.53 -23.71 -2.02
C ASN A 101 -3.49 -22.57 -2.31
N ILE A 102 -3.85 -22.37 -3.59
CA ILE A 102 -4.90 -21.42 -3.98
C ILE A 102 -6.24 -21.83 -3.36
N LEU A 103 -6.64 -23.08 -3.48
CA LEU A 103 -7.89 -23.58 -2.88
C LEU A 103 -7.89 -23.43 -1.34
N LYS A 104 -6.77 -23.74 -0.69
CA LYS A 104 -6.62 -23.54 0.76
C LYS A 104 -6.76 -22.08 1.16
N PHE A 105 -6.21 -21.16 0.34
CA PHE A 105 -6.32 -19.72 0.58
C PHE A 105 -7.79 -19.26 0.41
N LEU A 106 -8.44 -19.62 -0.69
CA LEU A 106 -9.81 -19.22 -0.98
C LEU A 106 -10.80 -19.69 0.10
N ASN A 107 -10.66 -20.93 0.57
CA ASN A 107 -11.47 -21.45 1.67
C ASN A 107 -11.26 -20.66 2.99
N ARG A 108 -10.05 -20.17 3.24
CA ARG A 108 -9.75 -19.37 4.44
C ARG A 108 -10.21 -17.93 4.31
N ILE A 109 -10.21 -17.36 3.11
CA ILE A 109 -10.70 -16.00 2.87
C ILE A 109 -12.22 -15.96 2.96
N SER A 110 -12.93 -16.95 2.47
CA SER A 110 -14.40 -17.06 2.59
C SER A 110 -14.88 -16.95 4.04
N SER A 111 -14.07 -17.36 5.02
CA SER A 111 -14.42 -17.20 6.43
C SER A 111 -14.22 -15.77 6.99
N ILE A 112 -13.60 -14.88 6.23
CA ILE A 112 -13.30 -13.49 6.63
C ILE A 112 -14.22 -12.51 5.91
N THR A 113 -14.76 -12.90 4.74
CA THR A 113 -15.75 -12.14 4.00
C THR A 113 -17.15 -12.38 4.58
N SER A 114 -18.01 -11.37 4.56
CA SER A 114 -19.31 -11.36 5.26
C SER A 114 -20.38 -12.29 4.66
N ASP A 115 -20.05 -13.04 3.64
CA ASP A 115 -21.00 -13.92 2.93
C ASP A 115 -20.49 -15.37 2.95
N ASP A 116 -21.41 -16.33 3.01
CA ASP A 116 -21.16 -17.76 2.80
C ASP A 116 -20.64 -18.09 1.38
N SER A 117 -20.13 -17.09 0.64
CA SER A 117 -19.57 -17.22 -0.68
C SER A 117 -18.22 -17.93 -0.62
N SER A 118 -18.22 -19.21 -0.95
CA SER A 118 -17.00 -19.93 -1.26
C SER A 118 -16.47 -19.46 -2.61
N TYR A 119 -15.30 -18.84 -2.64
CA TYR A 119 -14.62 -18.52 -3.89
C TYR A 119 -14.12 -19.81 -4.55
N SER A 120 -14.43 -19.98 -5.84
CA SER A 120 -13.96 -21.12 -6.62
C SER A 120 -12.58 -20.90 -7.25
N ASN A 121 -12.20 -19.64 -7.47
CA ASN A 121 -10.95 -19.24 -8.09
C ASN A 121 -10.54 -17.82 -7.66
N LEU A 122 -9.30 -17.43 -8.01
CA LEU A 122 -8.77 -16.10 -7.70
C LEU A 122 -9.44 -14.98 -8.51
N ASP A 123 -10.03 -15.28 -9.67
CA ASP A 123 -10.72 -14.29 -10.50
C ASP A 123 -11.99 -13.79 -9.82
N ASP A 124 -12.76 -14.69 -9.21
CA ASP A 124 -13.96 -14.33 -8.46
C ASP A 124 -13.60 -13.46 -7.24
N PHE A 125 -12.55 -13.83 -6.51
CA PHE A 125 -12.07 -13.05 -5.38
C PHE A 125 -11.58 -11.65 -5.81
N GLU A 126 -10.79 -11.57 -6.87
CA GLU A 126 -10.31 -10.28 -7.41
C GLU A 126 -11.47 -9.40 -7.90
N LYS A 127 -12.47 -9.98 -8.55
CA LYS A 127 -13.68 -9.25 -8.98
C LYS A 127 -14.42 -8.63 -7.81
N ASP A 128 -14.55 -9.35 -6.70
CA ASP A 128 -15.20 -8.82 -5.51
C ASP A 128 -14.35 -7.74 -4.81
N LEU A 129 -13.00 -7.85 -4.86
CA LEU A 129 -12.11 -6.77 -4.41
C LEU A 129 -12.28 -5.50 -5.25
N ILE A 130 -12.37 -5.63 -6.59
CA ILE A 130 -12.59 -4.51 -7.51
C ILE A 130 -13.95 -3.85 -7.21
N SER A 131 -15.01 -4.63 -7.13
CA SER A 131 -16.36 -4.13 -6.83
C SER A 131 -16.41 -3.40 -5.48
N SER A 132 -15.75 -3.95 -4.47
CA SER A 132 -15.67 -3.31 -3.14
C SER A 132 -14.86 -2.00 -3.17
N LEU A 133 -13.78 -1.95 -3.95
CA LEU A 133 -12.97 -0.74 -4.13
C LEU A 133 -13.77 0.36 -4.84
N GLU A 134 -14.53 0.02 -5.87
CA GLU A 134 -15.43 0.94 -6.59
C GLU A 134 -16.52 1.47 -5.66
N PHE A 135 -17.12 0.59 -4.87
CA PHE A 135 -18.12 0.98 -3.87
C PHE A 135 -17.56 1.99 -2.88
N TYR A 136 -16.42 1.70 -2.25
CA TYR A 136 -15.81 2.62 -1.29
C TYR A 136 -15.32 3.92 -1.94
N SER A 137 -14.97 3.90 -3.22
CA SER A 137 -14.64 5.11 -3.97
C SER A 137 -15.86 5.99 -4.15
N LEU A 138 -16.99 5.41 -4.58
CA LEU A 138 -18.27 6.13 -4.70
C LEU A 138 -18.79 6.61 -3.34
N TYR A 139 -18.65 5.78 -2.30
CA TYR A 139 -19.04 6.15 -0.93
C TYR A 139 -18.24 7.36 -0.45
N TYR A 140 -16.93 7.35 -0.67
CA TYR A 140 -16.04 8.45 -0.33
C TYR A 140 -16.43 9.75 -1.06
N GLU A 141 -16.64 9.69 -2.39
CA GLU A 141 -17.06 10.85 -3.19
C GLU A 141 -18.38 11.45 -2.69
N LYS A 142 -19.36 10.61 -2.39
CA LYS A 142 -20.64 11.06 -1.83
C LYS A 142 -20.50 11.66 -0.43
N LEU A 143 -19.63 11.10 0.39
CA LEU A 143 -19.36 11.59 1.74
C LEU A 143 -18.73 13.00 1.70
N ILE A 144 -17.70 13.20 0.88
CA ILE A 144 -17.03 14.52 0.77
C ILE A 144 -17.91 15.58 0.09
N SER A 145 -18.82 15.17 -0.82
CA SER A 145 -19.77 16.08 -1.46
C SER A 145 -20.98 16.46 -0.58
N GLY A 146 -21.04 15.94 0.65
CA GLY A 146 -22.17 16.20 1.57
C GLY A 146 -23.50 15.57 1.12
N SER A 147 -23.45 14.50 0.33
CA SER A 147 -24.66 13.82 -0.14
C SER A 147 -25.47 13.20 1.00
N ASN A 148 -26.77 13.46 1.02
CA ASN A 148 -27.69 12.87 2.00
C ASN A 148 -28.01 11.38 1.73
N SER A 149 -27.62 10.83 0.57
CA SER A 149 -27.87 9.43 0.21
C SER A 149 -26.55 8.67 0.05
N LEU A 150 -26.07 8.13 1.16
CA LEU A 150 -24.90 7.24 1.13
C LEU A 150 -25.34 5.82 0.78
N PRO A 151 -24.55 5.06 -0.01
CA PRO A 151 -24.80 3.65 -0.25
C PRO A 151 -24.78 2.84 1.05
N SER A 152 -25.49 1.71 1.09
CA SER A 152 -25.44 0.83 2.26
C SER A 152 -24.19 -0.04 2.26
N ILE A 153 -23.43 -0.05 3.35
CA ILE A 153 -22.25 -0.92 3.51
C ILE A 153 -22.63 -2.41 3.44
N SER A 154 -23.88 -2.77 3.71
CA SER A 154 -24.36 -4.16 3.56
C SER A 154 -24.37 -4.67 2.09
N GLU A 155 -24.21 -3.78 1.13
CA GLU A 155 -24.12 -4.14 -0.31
C GLU A 155 -22.71 -4.54 -0.73
N VAL A 156 -21.71 -4.33 0.13
CA VAL A 156 -20.30 -4.62 -0.17
C VAL A 156 -19.99 -6.08 0.07
N LYS A 157 -19.43 -6.75 -0.91
CA LYS A 157 -19.03 -8.16 -0.83
C LYS A 157 -17.87 -8.38 0.15
N ILE A 158 -16.90 -7.47 0.14
CA ILE A 158 -15.75 -7.48 1.06
C ILE A 158 -15.79 -6.18 1.86
N PRO A 159 -16.59 -6.11 2.94
CA PRO A 159 -16.78 -4.88 3.71
C PRO A 159 -15.54 -4.49 4.52
N PHE A 160 -14.67 -5.46 4.78
CA PHE A 160 -13.48 -5.26 5.59
C PHE A 160 -12.38 -6.25 5.21
N ILE A 161 -11.17 -5.75 4.98
CA ILE A 161 -10.00 -6.58 4.76
C ILE A 161 -8.78 -5.97 5.45
N MET A 162 -8.08 -6.78 6.23
CA MET A 162 -6.83 -6.38 6.86
C MET A 162 -5.65 -7.00 6.11
N PRO A 163 -4.80 -6.21 5.44
CA PRO A 163 -3.60 -6.70 4.78
C PRO A 163 -2.74 -7.59 5.69
N ASP A 164 -2.54 -7.19 6.94
CA ASP A 164 -1.76 -7.94 7.92
C ASP A 164 -2.28 -9.36 8.18
N MET A 165 -3.58 -9.59 8.04
CA MET A 165 -4.18 -10.91 8.19
C MET A 165 -4.18 -11.73 6.89
N VAL A 166 -4.24 -11.04 5.75
CA VAL A 166 -4.42 -11.66 4.43
C VAL A 166 -3.08 -11.95 3.76
N ILE A 167 -2.12 -11.03 3.83
CA ILE A 167 -0.81 -11.15 3.18
C ILE A 167 -0.05 -12.42 3.60
N PRO A 168 0.02 -12.79 4.88
CA PRO A 168 0.65 -14.06 5.27
C PRO A 168 -0.04 -15.30 4.70
N LYS A 169 -1.34 -15.21 4.38
CA LYS A 169 -2.08 -16.30 3.74
C LYS A 169 -1.81 -16.33 2.24
N ILE A 170 -1.75 -15.15 1.59
CA ILE A 170 -1.36 -15.01 0.19
C ILE A 170 0.05 -15.58 -0.01
N LYS A 171 0.99 -15.22 0.86
CA LYS A 171 2.36 -15.70 0.81
C LYS A 171 2.46 -17.23 0.80
N LYS A 172 1.57 -17.90 1.52
CA LYS A 172 1.51 -19.38 1.55
C LYS A 172 1.04 -20.02 0.24
N MET A 173 0.52 -19.24 -0.71
CA MET A 173 0.21 -19.72 -2.05
C MET A 173 1.43 -19.68 -2.97
N LEU A 174 2.46 -18.93 -2.61
CA LEU A 174 3.65 -18.75 -3.43
C LEU A 174 4.60 -19.93 -3.28
N VAL A 175 5.22 -20.32 -4.36
CA VAL A 175 6.25 -21.37 -4.41
C VAL A 175 7.53 -20.95 -3.67
N ASN A 176 7.74 -19.64 -3.53
CA ASN A 176 8.92 -19.06 -2.89
C ASN A 176 8.58 -18.25 -1.64
N ASN A 177 9.59 -17.89 -0.87
CA ASN A 177 9.44 -17.10 0.37
C ASN A 177 9.61 -15.60 0.14
N SER A 178 9.12 -15.06 -0.99
CA SER A 178 9.18 -13.65 -1.33
C SER A 178 8.36 -12.78 -0.38
N TYR A 179 8.71 -11.50 -0.26
CA TYR A 179 7.89 -10.48 0.39
C TYR A 179 7.36 -9.47 -0.64
N PHE A 180 6.35 -8.70 -0.27
CA PHE A 180 5.75 -7.70 -1.14
C PHE A 180 6.33 -6.32 -0.85
N GLY A 181 6.88 -5.67 -1.88
CA GLY A 181 7.32 -4.28 -1.85
C GLY A 181 6.27 -3.38 -2.49
N ILE A 182 5.48 -2.67 -1.68
CA ILE A 182 4.47 -1.73 -2.17
C ILE A 182 5.13 -0.39 -2.43
N ILE A 183 5.20 0.00 -3.68
CA ILE A 183 5.76 1.28 -4.12
C ILE A 183 4.61 2.27 -4.22
N ILE A 184 4.60 3.27 -3.35
CA ILE A 184 3.62 4.35 -3.34
C ILE A 184 4.29 5.56 -3.95
N ASP A 185 3.89 5.94 -5.17
CA ASP A 185 4.35 7.15 -5.82
C ASP A 185 3.47 8.31 -5.38
N GLY A 186 3.92 9.03 -4.36
CA GLY A 186 3.23 10.14 -3.74
C GLY A 186 3.67 11.48 -4.32
N SER A 187 2.75 12.21 -4.93
CA SER A 187 3.00 13.58 -5.44
C SER A 187 3.03 14.65 -4.35
N GLY A 188 2.76 14.29 -3.10
CA GLY A 188 2.62 15.24 -2.01
C GLY A 188 1.25 15.92 -1.91
N ASP A 189 0.30 15.48 -2.72
CA ASP A 189 -1.08 15.98 -2.69
C ASP A 189 -2.03 15.06 -1.89
N PHE A 190 -1.48 14.21 -1.06
CA PHE A 190 -2.28 13.33 -0.20
C PHE A 190 -3.05 14.13 0.85
N SER A 191 -4.24 13.66 1.21
CA SER A 191 -4.93 14.18 2.38
C SER A 191 -4.17 13.84 3.67
N LEU A 192 -4.40 14.60 4.73
CA LEU A 192 -3.81 14.33 6.05
C LEU A 192 -4.12 12.88 6.51
N GLU A 193 -5.32 12.40 6.23
CA GLU A 193 -5.76 11.04 6.56
C GLU A 193 -4.94 10.00 5.81
N THR A 194 -4.58 10.25 4.55
CA THR A 194 -3.73 9.35 3.76
C THR A 194 -2.31 9.30 4.31
N TYR A 195 -1.70 10.45 4.65
CA TYR A 195 -0.38 10.46 5.30
C TYR A 195 -0.38 9.63 6.57
N LYS A 196 -1.34 9.87 7.46
CA LYS A 196 -1.47 9.13 8.72
C LYS A 196 -1.70 7.64 8.52
N LEU A 197 -2.46 7.28 7.48
CA LEU A 197 -2.71 5.88 7.13
C LEU A 197 -1.43 5.18 6.68
N VAL A 198 -0.66 5.81 5.77
CA VAL A 198 0.63 5.28 5.31
C VAL A 198 1.63 5.18 6.47
N ASN A 199 1.71 6.22 7.30
CA ASN A 199 2.56 6.21 8.49
C ASN A 199 2.19 5.05 9.43
N GLY A 200 0.89 4.76 9.61
CA GLY A 200 0.44 3.63 10.42
C GLY A 200 0.89 2.26 9.89
N TYR A 201 1.18 2.13 8.60
CA TYR A 201 1.83 0.92 8.07
C TYR A 201 3.34 0.92 8.32
N VAL A 202 3.97 2.10 8.30
CA VAL A 202 5.40 2.25 8.54
C VAL A 202 5.76 2.02 10.01
N THR A 203 4.99 2.59 10.94
CA THR A 203 5.20 2.42 12.40
C THR A 203 4.90 1.02 12.88
N ARG A 204 3.89 0.38 12.29
CA ARG A 204 3.54 -1.01 12.62
C ARG A 204 4.51 -1.98 11.95
N ARG A 205 5.60 -2.29 12.58
CA ARG A 205 6.57 -3.31 12.15
C ARG A 205 6.01 -4.74 12.08
N ILE A 206 4.71 -4.89 11.96
CA ILE A 206 3.96 -6.11 12.23
C ILE A 206 4.19 -7.17 11.16
N ASN A 207 4.67 -6.78 9.96
CA ASN A 207 4.67 -7.75 8.87
C ASN A 207 5.98 -7.71 8.07
N SER A 208 6.87 -8.67 8.32
CA SER A 208 8.06 -8.92 7.49
C SER A 208 7.74 -9.30 6.04
N ASP A 209 6.46 -9.58 5.75
CA ASP A 209 5.98 -10.00 4.43
C ASP A 209 5.58 -8.82 3.54
N LEU A 210 5.49 -7.61 4.12
CA LEU A 210 5.10 -6.38 3.45
C LEU A 210 6.06 -5.24 3.79
N SER A 211 6.60 -4.57 2.79
CA SER A 211 7.36 -3.34 2.97
C SER A 211 6.76 -2.20 2.14
N MET A 212 6.66 -1.02 2.74
CA MET A 212 6.24 0.20 2.06
C MET A 212 7.46 0.94 1.52
N LYS A 213 7.43 1.35 0.25
CA LYS A 213 8.41 2.16 -0.44
C LYS A 213 7.71 3.46 -0.83
N VAL A 214 7.73 4.42 0.07
CA VAL A 214 6.99 5.68 -0.09
C VAL A 214 7.87 6.68 -0.81
N VAL A 215 7.50 7.02 -2.03
CA VAL A 215 8.24 7.97 -2.87
C VAL A 215 7.57 9.32 -2.80
N THR A 216 8.29 10.34 -2.34
CA THR A 216 7.72 11.66 -2.12
C THR A 216 8.78 12.76 -2.15
N ASP A 217 8.31 13.98 -2.32
CA ASP A 217 9.08 15.17 -2.03
C ASP A 217 9.06 15.42 -0.50
N PRO A 218 10.21 15.48 0.17
CA PRO A 218 10.26 15.65 1.62
C PRO A 218 9.65 16.98 2.09
N GLU A 219 9.64 18.02 1.24
CA GLU A 219 9.00 19.30 1.55
C GLU A 219 7.47 19.22 1.53
N LYS A 220 6.93 18.25 0.81
CA LYS A 220 5.49 18.01 0.67
C LYS A 220 4.95 17.00 1.69
N TRP A 221 5.80 16.23 2.38
CA TRP A 221 5.35 15.29 3.40
C TRP A 221 5.01 16.03 4.69
N ILE A 222 3.71 16.19 4.96
CA ILE A 222 3.20 17.12 5.98
C ILE A 222 3.18 16.57 7.40
N THR A 223 3.27 15.25 7.58
CA THR A 223 3.25 14.62 8.91
C THR A 223 3.89 13.24 8.91
N TYR A 224 4.53 12.89 10.00
CA TYR A 224 5.04 11.54 10.27
C TYR A 224 4.26 10.82 11.39
N TYR A 225 3.21 11.44 11.92
CA TYR A 225 2.32 10.81 12.89
C TYR A 225 1.29 9.92 12.19
N ASP A 226 0.97 8.80 12.81
CA ASP A 226 -0.14 7.95 12.42
C ASP A 226 -1.48 8.39 13.06
N ASN A 227 -2.53 7.60 12.88
CA ASN A 227 -3.84 7.88 13.45
C ASN A 227 -3.94 7.64 14.96
N SER A 228 -3.02 6.89 15.55
CA SER A 228 -2.93 6.68 16.99
C SER A 228 -2.12 7.78 17.69
N GLY A 229 -1.45 8.65 16.91
CA GLY A 229 -0.51 9.65 17.41
C GLY A 229 0.90 9.10 17.59
N GLU A 230 1.21 7.91 17.08
CA GLU A 230 2.55 7.34 17.06
C GLU A 230 3.36 8.00 15.96
N TYR A 231 4.62 8.31 16.25
CA TYR A 231 5.53 8.96 15.33
C TYR A 231 6.41 7.94 14.63
N ALA A 232 6.46 7.99 13.29
CA ALA A 232 7.37 7.17 12.51
C ALA A 232 8.80 7.72 12.60
N GLU A 233 9.70 6.93 13.18
CA GLU A 233 11.10 7.34 13.42
C GLU A 233 12.01 6.90 12.27
N ALA A 234 12.76 7.86 11.71
CA ALA A 234 13.80 7.56 10.74
C ALA A 234 14.86 6.62 11.34
N VAL A 235 15.41 5.73 10.48
CA VAL A 235 16.40 4.70 10.85
C VAL A 235 15.81 3.57 11.70
N HIS A 236 14.82 3.86 12.55
CA HIS A 236 14.18 2.89 13.42
C HIS A 236 13.04 2.15 12.70
N ASP A 237 12.07 2.89 12.19
CA ASP A 237 10.87 2.36 11.51
C ASP A 237 11.06 2.28 10.00
N TYR A 238 11.82 3.22 9.43
CA TYR A 238 12.09 3.26 8.00
C TYR A 238 13.52 3.69 7.68
N GLY A 239 13.98 3.32 6.48
CA GLY A 239 15.20 3.86 5.88
C GLY A 239 14.88 5.04 4.97
N ILE A 240 15.90 5.79 4.58
CA ILE A 240 15.81 6.91 3.64
C ILE A 240 16.73 6.62 2.46
N ILE A 241 16.20 6.82 1.25
CA ILE A 241 16.95 6.80 0.00
C ILE A 241 16.67 8.12 -0.72
N GLU A 242 17.71 8.74 -1.25
CA GLU A 242 17.61 9.96 -2.04
C GLU A 242 17.84 9.63 -3.51
N LEU A 243 16.86 9.95 -4.36
CA LEU A 243 16.99 9.81 -5.80
C LEU A 243 17.76 10.98 -6.42
N ASP A 244 17.82 12.11 -5.70
CA ASP A 244 18.47 13.32 -6.16
C ASP A 244 19.43 13.85 -5.09
N SER A 245 20.67 14.15 -5.48
CA SER A 245 21.72 14.63 -4.59
C SER A 245 21.42 15.97 -3.90
N SER A 246 20.46 16.73 -4.41
CA SER A 246 20.03 18.00 -3.82
C SER A 246 19.35 17.86 -2.46
N TYR A 247 18.86 16.67 -2.11
CA TYR A 247 18.22 16.40 -0.81
C TYR A 247 19.17 15.96 0.30
N SER A 248 20.44 15.66 -0.01
CA SER A 248 21.38 15.12 0.98
C SER A 248 21.57 16.06 2.19
N GLU A 249 21.54 17.37 1.98
CA GLU A 249 21.62 18.38 3.03
C GLU A 249 20.33 18.47 3.87
N LEU A 250 19.17 18.37 3.23
CA LEU A 250 17.86 18.40 3.89
C LEU A 250 17.68 17.17 4.77
N THR A 251 18.00 16.00 4.25
CA THR A 251 17.94 14.73 5.00
C THR A 251 18.88 14.76 6.22
N LYS A 252 20.10 15.29 6.07
CA LYS A 252 21.02 15.49 7.20
C LYS A 252 20.44 16.44 8.26
N ARG A 253 19.76 17.50 7.85
CA ARG A 253 19.10 18.43 8.77
C ARG A 253 17.94 17.76 9.51
N MET A 254 17.13 17.01 8.80
CA MET A 254 16.02 16.24 9.40
C MET A 254 16.54 15.21 10.40
N MET A 255 17.54 14.40 10.04
CA MET A 255 18.14 13.43 10.94
C MET A 255 18.75 14.09 12.19
N LYS A 256 19.41 15.26 12.05
CA LYS A 256 19.94 16.02 13.20
C LYS A 256 18.83 16.56 14.10
N LYS A 257 17.71 16.98 13.56
CA LYS A 257 16.58 17.51 14.33
C LYS A 257 15.93 16.45 15.22
N TYR A 258 15.95 15.20 14.80
CA TYR A 258 15.33 14.08 15.51
C TYR A 258 16.31 13.25 16.35
N GLN A 259 17.62 13.54 16.30
CA GLN A 259 18.62 12.93 17.20
C GLN A 259 18.88 13.75 18.46
N VAL A 260 18.22 14.88 18.64
CA VAL A 260 18.48 15.86 19.72
C VAL A 260 17.34 15.94 20.73
N GLU A 261 16.36 15.06 20.64
CA GLU A 261 15.37 14.81 21.70
C GLU A 261 15.50 13.37 22.22
#